data_383e9fca9307d697abb0ce1d63b94ecc
#
_entry.id   383e9fca9307d697abb0ce1d63b94ecc
#
_cell.length_a   1.000
_cell.length_b   1.000
_cell.length_c   1.000
_cell.angle_alpha   90.00
_cell.angle_beta   90.00
_cell.angle_gamma   90.00
#
_symmetry.space_group_name_H-M   'P 1'
#
loop_
_entity.id
_entity.type
_entity.pdbx_description
1 polymer ?
#
loop_
_entity_poly.entity_id
_entity_poly.type
_entity_poly.pdbx_seq_one_letter_code
_entity_poly.pdbx_strand_id
1 'polypeptide(L)'
;MFQAELYELEVDETRILHASEVFGKYLKTDDFEAVSDVVSREIIDDASAHLEIGAKDIFSECVRCVKNFLAGTPFAEFEQSMYFYRYLQWKWLEAQPITQHTFRMYRVLGKGGFGEVCACQVRATGKMYACKKLEKKRIKKRKGEAMVLIEKQILQRINSRFVVNLAYAYETKDALCLVLTIMNGGDLKFHIYNMCGADTGLGTDRARFYAAQVACGLEHLHKMGIVYRDCKPENILLDDAGHVRISDLGLAVDVPDGGSVRGRVGTVGYMAPEVIDNERYSFSPDWFSFGCLVYEMVEGRAPFRARKEKVKREEVDRRVKHETEKYSSKFTECGRALCAALLAKSAGARLGCGDRGRRGARAVKGHRFFAQMNWARLEAGMVPAPFVPDPHAVYAKDVLDIEQFSTVKGVNLDAGDDTFYGKFNTGSVSIPWQAEMIDTGCFTELNVFARGEDGREAPTADLNLVPSAAPPEEEAGCFMFARRVLCPQKKVPARLRPVAVPEHLLPPPAPPADS
;
A
#
# COMPACT_ATOMS: atom_id res chain seq x y z
N MET A 1 16.80 -15.33 -8.82
CA MET A 1 15.95 -14.13 -8.98
C MET A 1 15.75 -13.39 -7.65
N PHE A 2 15.13 -13.98 -6.65
CA PHE A 2 14.92 -13.35 -5.33
C PHE A 2 16.25 -12.87 -4.68
N GLN A 3 17.31 -13.66 -4.73
CA GLN A 3 18.63 -13.27 -4.19
C GLN A 3 19.26 -12.10 -4.97
N ALA A 4 19.03 -12.00 -6.28
CA ALA A 4 19.50 -10.85 -7.06
C ALA A 4 18.74 -9.56 -6.69
N GLU A 5 17.44 -9.66 -6.39
CA GLU A 5 16.65 -8.51 -5.88
C GLU A 5 17.12 -8.07 -4.48
N LEU A 6 17.43 -9.01 -3.59
CA LEU A 6 18.02 -8.71 -2.28
C LEU A 6 19.40 -8.05 -2.41
N TYR A 7 20.22 -8.54 -3.34
CA TYR A 7 21.52 -7.96 -3.64
C TYR A 7 21.45 -6.50 -4.08
N GLU A 8 20.48 -6.14 -4.93
CA GLU A 8 20.25 -4.75 -5.35
C GLU A 8 19.89 -3.82 -4.18
N LEU A 9 19.31 -4.38 -3.10
CA LEU A 9 18.91 -3.65 -1.89
C LEU A 9 20.02 -3.53 -0.84
N GLU A 10 21.15 -4.25 -0.99
CA GLU A 10 22.25 -4.20 -0.06
C GLU A 10 22.91 -2.82 0.01
N VAL A 11 23.51 -2.51 1.18
CA VAL A 11 24.36 -1.34 1.36
C VAL A 11 25.73 -1.57 0.70
N ASP A 12 26.37 -0.49 0.27
CA ASP A 12 27.60 -0.58 -0.52
C ASP A 12 28.72 -1.36 0.20
N GLU A 13 28.80 -1.24 1.53
CA GLU A 13 29.81 -1.94 2.34
C GLU A 13 29.68 -3.47 2.35
N THR A 14 28.45 -3.99 2.26
CA THR A 14 28.16 -5.44 2.31
C THR A 14 27.90 -6.04 0.93
N ARG A 15 27.69 -5.20 -0.09
CA ARG A 15 27.28 -5.66 -1.43
C ARG A 15 28.30 -6.56 -2.10
N ILE A 16 29.61 -6.26 -1.98
CA ILE A 16 30.68 -7.07 -2.57
C ILE A 16 30.71 -8.48 -1.95
N LEU A 17 30.52 -8.56 -0.64
CA LEU A 17 30.47 -9.86 0.04
C LEU A 17 29.25 -10.66 -0.43
N HIS A 18 28.08 -10.03 -0.46
CA HIS A 18 26.84 -10.65 -0.92
C HIS A 18 26.91 -11.04 -2.41
N ALA A 19 27.57 -10.23 -3.25
CA ALA A 19 27.84 -10.59 -4.65
C ALA A 19 28.58 -11.90 -4.77
N SER A 20 29.66 -12.07 -3.99
CA SER A 20 30.47 -13.27 -3.98
C SER A 20 29.71 -14.50 -3.50
N GLU A 21 28.84 -14.34 -2.49
CA GLU A 21 27.96 -15.42 -1.98
C GLU A 21 26.94 -15.86 -3.03
N VAL A 22 26.23 -14.90 -3.65
CA VAL A 22 25.25 -15.17 -4.72
C VAL A 22 25.92 -15.83 -5.92
N PHE A 23 27.06 -15.30 -6.36
CA PHE A 23 27.82 -15.86 -7.47
C PHE A 23 28.30 -17.29 -7.15
N GLY A 24 28.91 -17.49 -5.98
CA GLY A 24 29.41 -18.79 -5.55
C GLY A 24 28.33 -19.86 -5.49
N LYS A 25 27.14 -19.51 -4.98
CA LYS A 25 26.04 -20.47 -4.80
C LYS A 25 25.30 -20.79 -6.09
N TYR A 26 25.05 -19.80 -6.95
CA TYR A 26 24.12 -19.97 -8.08
C TYR A 26 24.79 -20.02 -9.45
N LEU A 27 26.00 -19.51 -9.59
CA LEU A 27 26.66 -19.41 -10.90
C LEU A 27 27.96 -20.22 -11.01
N LYS A 28 28.58 -20.64 -9.89
CA LYS A 28 29.86 -21.32 -9.85
C LYS A 28 29.78 -22.81 -9.51
N THR A 29 28.72 -23.26 -8.84
CA THR A 29 28.59 -24.66 -8.35
C THR A 29 27.64 -25.45 -9.24
N ASP A 30 27.85 -26.80 -9.28
CA ASP A 30 26.91 -27.75 -9.87
C ASP A 30 25.85 -28.19 -8.85
N ASP A 31 25.44 -27.29 -7.95
CA ASP A 31 24.42 -27.55 -6.94
C ASP A 31 23.02 -27.52 -7.56
N PHE A 32 22.06 -28.16 -6.90
CA PHE A 32 20.66 -28.22 -7.32
C PHE A 32 20.04 -26.81 -7.55
N GLU A 33 20.51 -25.81 -6.82
CA GLU A 33 20.06 -24.42 -6.97
C GLU A 33 20.86 -23.62 -8.01
N ALA A 34 21.91 -24.20 -8.61
CA ALA A 34 22.72 -23.51 -9.60
C ALA A 34 21.95 -23.30 -10.92
N VAL A 35 22.24 -22.19 -11.58
CA VAL A 35 21.65 -21.82 -12.89
C VAL A 35 22.73 -21.68 -13.96
N SER A 36 23.88 -22.26 -13.72
CA SER A 36 25.06 -22.22 -14.61
C SER A 36 24.84 -22.92 -15.95
N ASP A 37 23.87 -23.82 -16.04
CA ASP A 37 23.42 -24.50 -17.26
C ASP A 37 22.45 -23.66 -18.10
N VAL A 38 21.80 -22.68 -17.49
CA VAL A 38 20.82 -21.79 -18.12
C VAL A 38 21.43 -20.47 -18.58
N VAL A 39 22.46 -20.00 -17.87
CA VAL A 39 23.16 -18.75 -18.14
C VAL A 39 24.41 -19.04 -18.96
N SER A 40 24.60 -18.33 -20.07
CA SER A 40 25.79 -18.54 -20.93
C SER A 40 27.08 -18.21 -20.17
N ARG A 41 28.15 -18.92 -20.53
CA ARG A 41 29.47 -18.76 -19.90
C ARG A 41 29.99 -17.33 -20.00
N GLU A 42 29.74 -16.66 -21.11
CA GLU A 42 30.12 -15.25 -21.32
C GLU A 42 29.50 -14.31 -20.29
N ILE A 43 28.20 -14.51 -19.96
CA ILE A 43 27.48 -13.71 -18.96
C ILE A 43 27.99 -14.04 -17.55
N ILE A 44 28.32 -15.31 -17.28
CA ILE A 44 28.90 -15.73 -15.98
C ILE A 44 30.29 -15.11 -15.80
N ASP A 45 31.12 -15.12 -16.84
CA ASP A 45 32.48 -14.56 -16.82
C ASP A 45 32.42 -13.01 -16.66
N ASP A 46 31.49 -12.34 -17.32
CA ASP A 46 31.25 -10.90 -17.15
C ASP A 46 30.82 -10.57 -15.72
N ALA A 47 29.84 -11.29 -15.17
CA ALA A 47 29.42 -11.12 -13.79
C ALA A 47 30.58 -11.37 -12.81
N SER A 48 31.42 -12.39 -13.08
CA SER A 48 32.62 -12.70 -12.27
C SER A 48 33.62 -11.55 -12.26
N ALA A 49 33.88 -10.95 -13.43
CA ALA A 49 34.82 -9.84 -13.57
C ALA A 49 34.38 -8.56 -12.81
N HIS A 50 33.09 -8.41 -12.57
CA HIS A 50 32.52 -7.23 -11.92
C HIS A 50 32.17 -7.42 -10.43
N LEU A 51 32.42 -8.58 -9.84
CA LEU A 51 32.08 -8.87 -8.42
C LEU A 51 32.72 -7.86 -7.45
N GLU A 52 33.99 -7.50 -7.68
CA GLU A 52 34.72 -6.58 -6.80
C GLU A 52 34.25 -5.14 -6.91
N ILE A 53 33.56 -4.79 -7.98
CA ILE A 53 33.02 -3.44 -8.21
C ILE A 53 31.75 -3.22 -7.37
N GLY A 54 31.00 -4.29 -7.07
CA GLY A 54 29.76 -4.21 -6.30
C GLY A 54 28.65 -3.39 -7.01
N ALA A 55 28.64 -3.35 -8.34
CA ALA A 55 27.60 -2.68 -9.09
C ALA A 55 26.23 -3.35 -8.85
N LYS A 56 25.14 -2.57 -8.81
CA LYS A 56 23.80 -3.09 -8.47
C LYS A 56 23.24 -4.04 -9.51
N ASP A 57 23.67 -3.94 -10.74
CA ASP A 57 23.10 -4.58 -11.93
C ASP A 57 23.91 -5.79 -12.43
N ILE A 58 24.96 -6.22 -11.71
CA ILE A 58 25.85 -7.32 -12.14
C ILE A 58 25.13 -8.64 -12.45
N PHE A 59 23.99 -8.90 -11.83
CA PHE A 59 23.19 -10.11 -12.06
C PHE A 59 22.00 -9.90 -13.00
N SER A 60 21.79 -8.69 -13.55
CA SER A 60 20.60 -8.36 -14.36
C SER A 60 20.48 -9.24 -15.60
N GLU A 61 21.58 -9.50 -16.30
CA GLU A 61 21.60 -10.38 -17.48
C GLU A 61 21.38 -11.85 -17.11
N CYS A 62 21.93 -12.32 -16.00
CA CYS A 62 21.67 -13.66 -15.48
C CYS A 62 20.18 -13.84 -15.17
N VAL A 63 19.55 -12.87 -14.50
CA VAL A 63 18.12 -12.86 -14.22
C VAL A 63 17.28 -12.88 -15.51
N ARG A 64 17.70 -12.14 -16.55
CA ARG A 64 17.04 -12.13 -17.84
C ARG A 64 17.10 -13.50 -18.53
N CYS A 65 18.26 -14.15 -18.52
CA CYS A 65 18.44 -15.51 -19.08
C CYS A 65 17.54 -16.52 -18.39
N VAL A 66 17.52 -16.52 -17.04
CA VAL A 66 16.67 -17.42 -16.25
C VAL A 66 15.18 -17.17 -16.53
N LYS A 67 14.74 -15.90 -16.64
CA LYS A 67 13.36 -15.58 -16.99
C LYS A 67 12.98 -16.10 -18.38
N ASN A 68 13.84 -15.95 -19.36
CA ASN A 68 13.60 -16.43 -20.73
C ASN A 68 13.53 -17.96 -20.78
N PHE A 69 14.42 -18.64 -20.06
CA PHE A 69 14.38 -20.09 -19.93
C PHE A 69 13.08 -20.58 -19.30
N LEU A 70 12.70 -19.99 -18.17
CA LEU A 70 11.48 -20.34 -17.45
C LEU A 70 10.22 -20.08 -18.28
N ALA A 71 10.23 -19.11 -19.18
CA ALA A 71 9.11 -18.82 -20.08
C ALA A 71 8.95 -19.84 -21.23
N GLY A 72 9.91 -20.73 -21.44
CA GLY A 72 9.88 -21.78 -22.46
C GLY A 72 9.26 -23.11 -21.97
N THR A 73 10.00 -24.20 -22.19
CA THR A 73 9.59 -25.57 -21.82
C THR A 73 9.16 -25.72 -20.35
N PRO A 74 9.88 -25.15 -19.36
CA PRO A 74 9.45 -25.27 -17.96
C PRO A 74 8.07 -24.66 -17.68
N PHE A 75 7.69 -23.59 -18.41
CA PHE A 75 6.35 -23.03 -18.27
C PHE A 75 5.29 -23.96 -18.85
N ALA A 76 5.54 -24.56 -20.02
CA ALA A 76 4.63 -25.51 -20.63
C ALA A 76 4.42 -26.77 -19.76
N GLU A 77 5.50 -27.26 -19.11
CA GLU A 77 5.40 -28.34 -18.13
C GLU A 77 4.65 -27.92 -16.88
N PHE A 78 4.85 -26.68 -16.41
CA PHE A 78 4.09 -26.12 -15.29
C PHE A 78 2.60 -26.06 -15.60
N GLU A 79 2.19 -25.64 -16.80
CA GLU A 79 0.77 -25.59 -17.22
C GLU A 79 0.07 -26.95 -17.18
N GLN A 80 0.83 -28.06 -17.32
CA GLN A 80 0.32 -29.42 -17.23
C GLN A 80 0.44 -30.01 -15.81
N SER A 81 1.05 -29.28 -14.89
CA SER A 81 1.30 -29.73 -13.53
C SER A 81 0.12 -29.46 -12.60
N MET A 82 0.04 -30.21 -11.51
CA MET A 82 -0.89 -29.93 -10.42
C MET A 82 -0.69 -28.55 -9.79
N TYR A 83 0.49 -27.96 -9.89
CA TYR A 83 0.75 -26.59 -9.38
C TYR A 83 0.00 -25.54 -10.17
N PHE A 84 -0.17 -25.75 -11.48
CA PHE A 84 -1.00 -24.88 -12.30
C PHE A 84 -2.49 -25.00 -11.93
N TYR A 85 -3.00 -26.19 -11.66
CA TYR A 85 -4.36 -26.37 -11.16
C TYR A 85 -4.58 -25.66 -9.82
N ARG A 86 -3.59 -25.69 -8.92
CA ARG A 86 -3.64 -24.92 -7.67
C ARG A 86 -3.65 -23.43 -7.93
N TYR A 87 -2.85 -22.95 -8.87
CA TYR A 87 -2.89 -21.56 -9.29
C TYR A 87 -4.28 -21.17 -9.81
N LEU A 88 -4.92 -22.01 -10.63
CA LEU A 88 -6.29 -21.78 -11.11
C LEU A 88 -7.30 -21.77 -9.96
N GLN A 89 -7.15 -22.63 -8.95
CA GLN A 89 -7.99 -22.58 -7.74
C GLN A 89 -7.81 -21.26 -6.99
N TRP A 90 -6.57 -20.76 -6.85
CA TRP A 90 -6.31 -19.47 -6.24
C TRP A 90 -6.98 -18.35 -7.02
N LYS A 91 -6.90 -18.37 -8.34
CA LYS A 91 -7.57 -17.38 -9.21
C LYS A 91 -9.08 -17.46 -9.09
N TRP A 92 -9.63 -18.64 -8.96
CA TRP A 92 -11.06 -18.83 -8.72
C TRP A 92 -11.50 -18.31 -7.35
N LEU A 93 -10.74 -18.57 -6.29
CA LEU A 93 -11.01 -18.03 -4.96
C LEU A 93 -10.92 -16.50 -4.92
N GLU A 94 -9.93 -15.92 -5.60
CA GLU A 94 -9.78 -14.48 -5.75
C GLU A 94 -11.01 -13.84 -6.42
N ALA A 95 -11.58 -14.52 -7.40
CA ALA A 95 -12.74 -14.05 -8.16
C ALA A 95 -14.10 -14.23 -7.44
N GLN A 96 -14.12 -14.85 -6.25
CA GLN A 96 -15.38 -15.04 -5.53
C GLN A 96 -16.04 -13.72 -5.15
N PRO A 97 -17.39 -13.64 -5.22
CA PRO A 97 -18.12 -12.42 -4.91
C PRO A 97 -17.85 -11.92 -3.49
N ILE A 98 -17.45 -10.67 -3.38
CA ILE A 98 -17.24 -9.97 -2.11
C ILE A 98 -18.51 -9.21 -1.75
N THR A 99 -19.02 -9.45 -0.54
CA THR A 99 -20.24 -8.83 -0.03
C THR A 99 -20.04 -8.36 1.41
N GLN A 100 -21.04 -7.67 1.95
CA GLN A 100 -21.03 -7.29 3.38
C GLN A 100 -20.85 -8.51 4.32
N HIS A 101 -21.29 -9.71 3.92
CA HIS A 101 -21.17 -10.94 4.72
C HIS A 101 -19.74 -11.49 4.74
N THR A 102 -18.87 -11.06 3.83
CA THR A 102 -17.43 -11.39 3.85
C THR A 102 -16.75 -10.81 5.07
N PHE A 103 -17.29 -9.73 5.63
CA PHE A 103 -16.65 -8.97 6.72
C PHE A 103 -17.46 -9.03 8.01
N ARG A 104 -16.74 -8.93 9.13
CA ARG A 104 -17.27 -8.59 10.45
C ARG A 104 -16.89 -7.14 10.73
N MET A 105 -17.87 -6.30 10.98
CA MET A 105 -17.67 -4.87 11.27
C MET A 105 -17.48 -4.65 12.76
N TYR A 106 -16.60 -3.70 13.09
CA TYR A 106 -16.27 -3.29 14.46
C TYR A 106 -16.50 -1.79 14.65
N ARG A 107 -15.77 -1.16 15.57
CA ARG A 107 -15.88 0.25 15.92
C ARG A 107 -15.62 1.20 14.75
N VAL A 108 -16.23 2.37 14.82
CA VAL A 108 -15.92 3.50 13.93
C VAL A 108 -14.52 4.04 14.30
N LEU A 109 -13.67 4.21 13.29
CA LEU A 109 -12.33 4.79 13.39
C LEU A 109 -12.33 6.29 13.09
N GLY A 110 -13.25 6.73 12.23
CA GLY A 110 -13.35 8.13 11.82
C GLY A 110 -14.57 8.41 10.98
N LYS A 111 -14.84 9.68 10.73
CA LYS A 111 -15.94 10.13 9.88
C LYS A 111 -15.44 11.13 8.85
N GLY A 112 -15.92 10.99 7.62
CA GLY A 112 -15.59 11.86 6.49
C GLY A 112 -16.81 12.51 5.87
N GLY A 113 -16.60 13.29 4.82
CA GLY A 113 -17.66 14.03 4.16
C GLY A 113 -18.82 13.19 3.61
N PHE A 114 -18.54 11.99 3.11
CA PHE A 114 -19.54 11.10 2.50
C PHE A 114 -19.99 9.95 3.40
N GLY A 115 -19.29 9.70 4.52
CA GLY A 115 -19.63 8.58 5.37
C GLY A 115 -18.63 8.36 6.51
N GLU A 116 -18.46 7.12 6.92
CA GLU A 116 -17.64 6.72 8.05
C GLU A 116 -16.58 5.69 7.66
N VAL A 117 -15.53 5.59 8.48
CA VAL A 117 -14.52 4.54 8.39
C VAL A 117 -14.65 3.66 9.62
N CYS A 118 -14.85 2.35 9.43
CA CYS A 118 -14.98 1.37 10.49
C CYS A 118 -13.85 0.36 10.43
N ALA A 119 -13.38 -0.14 11.56
CA ALA A 119 -12.57 -1.34 11.58
C ALA A 119 -13.41 -2.53 11.11
N CYS A 120 -12.83 -3.41 10.30
CA CYS A 120 -13.49 -4.63 9.86
C CYS A 120 -12.50 -5.79 9.78
N GLN A 121 -13.02 -7.01 9.84
CA GLN A 121 -12.23 -8.24 9.76
C GLN A 121 -12.78 -9.11 8.64
N VAL A 122 -11.92 -9.63 7.81
CA VAL A 122 -12.30 -10.68 6.84
C VAL A 122 -12.59 -11.95 7.63
N ARG A 123 -13.81 -12.49 7.50
CA ARG A 123 -14.25 -13.66 8.27
C ARG A 123 -13.44 -14.92 7.95
N ALA A 124 -12.99 -15.02 6.73
CA ALA A 124 -12.24 -16.17 6.23
C ALA A 124 -10.83 -16.24 6.81
N THR A 125 -10.10 -15.13 6.80
CA THR A 125 -8.67 -15.07 7.11
C THR A 125 -8.39 -14.51 8.51
N GLY A 126 -9.35 -13.80 9.09
CA GLY A 126 -9.16 -13.07 10.34
C GLY A 126 -8.37 -11.77 10.20
N LYS A 127 -7.92 -11.39 8.98
CA LYS A 127 -7.15 -10.17 8.76
C LYS A 127 -8.00 -8.93 8.98
N MET A 128 -7.41 -7.93 9.65
CA MET A 128 -8.06 -6.67 9.95
C MET A 128 -7.81 -5.63 8.87
N TYR A 129 -8.85 -4.84 8.58
CA TYR A 129 -8.85 -3.75 7.61
C TYR A 129 -9.65 -2.55 8.12
N ALA A 130 -9.58 -1.44 7.41
CA ALA A 130 -10.43 -0.27 7.58
C ALA A 130 -11.45 -0.21 6.43
N CYS A 131 -12.74 -0.24 6.71
CA CYS A 131 -13.80 -0.12 5.72
C CYS A 131 -14.32 1.32 5.67
N LYS A 132 -13.99 2.04 4.59
CA LYS A 132 -14.53 3.37 4.28
C LYS A 132 -15.91 3.18 3.62
N LYS A 133 -16.97 3.47 4.36
CA LYS A 133 -18.36 3.39 3.90
C LYS A 133 -18.80 4.75 3.41
N LEU A 134 -19.18 4.83 2.16
CA LEU A 134 -19.64 6.06 1.48
C LEU A 134 -21.13 5.93 1.22
N GLU A 135 -21.97 6.72 1.91
CA GLU A 135 -23.42 6.66 1.79
C GLU A 135 -23.88 7.16 0.41
N LYS A 136 -24.56 6.31 -0.38
CA LYS A 136 -25.04 6.62 -1.73
C LYS A 136 -25.89 7.90 -1.76
N LYS A 137 -26.80 8.09 -0.80
CA LYS A 137 -27.64 9.29 -0.69
C LYS A 137 -26.82 10.57 -0.44
N ARG A 138 -25.71 10.49 0.32
CA ARG A 138 -24.81 11.65 0.53
C ARG A 138 -24.01 11.96 -0.72
N ILE A 139 -23.54 10.95 -1.42
CA ILE A 139 -22.82 11.09 -2.69
C ILE A 139 -23.74 11.83 -3.68
N LYS A 140 -24.97 11.33 -3.89
CA LYS A 140 -25.95 11.93 -4.79
C LYS A 140 -26.30 13.37 -4.39
N LYS A 141 -26.57 13.62 -3.10
CA LYS A 141 -26.87 14.97 -2.60
C LYS A 141 -25.75 15.97 -2.87
N ARG A 142 -24.49 15.55 -2.79
CA ARG A 142 -23.30 16.39 -2.98
C ARG A 142 -22.77 16.39 -4.41
N LYS A 143 -23.40 15.65 -5.33
CA LYS A 143 -22.93 15.45 -6.71
C LYS A 143 -21.49 14.94 -6.75
N GLY A 144 -21.18 13.98 -5.88
CA GLY A 144 -19.83 13.47 -5.65
C GLY A 144 -19.52 12.15 -6.40
N GLU A 145 -20.40 11.72 -7.30
CA GLU A 145 -20.30 10.42 -7.99
C GLU A 145 -18.96 10.25 -8.72
N ALA A 146 -18.61 11.24 -9.53
CA ALA A 146 -17.35 11.20 -10.28
C ALA A 146 -16.13 11.14 -9.34
N MET A 147 -16.16 11.90 -8.24
CA MET A 147 -15.05 11.96 -7.29
C MET A 147 -14.82 10.61 -6.58
N VAL A 148 -15.88 9.95 -6.10
CA VAL A 148 -15.76 8.66 -5.42
C VAL A 148 -15.34 7.54 -6.38
N LEU A 149 -15.76 7.61 -7.65
CA LEU A 149 -15.34 6.65 -8.67
C LEU A 149 -13.87 6.82 -9.03
N ILE A 150 -13.40 8.05 -9.19
CA ILE A 150 -11.98 8.38 -9.44
C ILE A 150 -11.13 7.90 -8.27
N GLU A 151 -11.53 8.18 -7.02
CA GLU A 151 -10.82 7.69 -5.83
C GLU A 151 -10.64 6.16 -5.87
N LYS A 152 -11.72 5.43 -6.16
CA LYS A 152 -11.69 3.97 -6.25
C LYS A 152 -10.78 3.49 -7.38
N GLN A 153 -10.85 4.09 -8.57
CA GLN A 153 -10.03 3.74 -9.73
C GLN A 153 -8.55 3.99 -9.47
N ILE A 154 -8.20 5.07 -8.79
CA ILE A 154 -6.83 5.37 -8.36
C ILE A 154 -6.36 4.32 -7.37
N LEU A 155 -7.14 4.05 -6.31
CA LEU A 155 -6.81 3.08 -5.28
C LEU A 155 -6.59 1.66 -5.82
N GLN A 156 -7.32 1.25 -6.87
CA GLN A 156 -7.14 -0.05 -7.51
C GLN A 156 -5.77 -0.24 -8.19
N ARG A 157 -5.17 0.86 -8.65
CA ARG A 157 -3.87 0.86 -9.35
C ARG A 157 -2.68 0.96 -8.40
N ILE A 158 -2.93 1.41 -7.16
CA ILE A 158 -1.86 1.65 -6.18
C ILE A 158 -1.42 0.32 -5.57
N ASN A 159 -0.10 0.11 -5.58
CA ASN A 159 0.56 -0.90 -4.77
C ASN A 159 1.83 -0.27 -4.19
N SER A 160 1.75 0.23 -2.96
CA SER A 160 2.83 0.95 -2.30
C SER A 160 2.84 0.70 -0.81
N ARG A 161 4.02 0.63 -0.21
CA ARG A 161 4.19 0.60 1.25
C ARG A 161 3.84 1.95 1.90
N PHE A 162 3.88 3.04 1.13
CA PHE A 162 3.77 4.41 1.63
C PHE A 162 2.43 5.08 1.33
N VAL A 163 1.51 4.32 0.71
CA VAL A 163 0.12 4.74 0.46
C VAL A 163 -0.79 3.62 0.95
N VAL A 164 -1.95 3.95 1.47
CA VAL A 164 -2.94 2.93 1.83
C VAL A 164 -3.36 2.14 0.59
N ASN A 165 -3.43 0.83 0.71
CA ASN A 165 -3.81 -0.05 -0.39
C ASN A 165 -5.27 -0.47 -0.25
N LEU A 166 -5.95 -0.59 -1.37
CA LEU A 166 -7.29 -1.14 -1.48
C LEU A 166 -7.19 -2.66 -1.57
N ALA A 167 -7.80 -3.37 -0.63
CA ALA A 167 -7.86 -4.83 -0.64
C ALA A 167 -9.14 -5.35 -1.29
N TYR A 168 -10.28 -4.68 -1.03
CA TYR A 168 -11.59 -5.05 -1.58
C TYR A 168 -12.44 -3.82 -1.83
N ALA A 169 -13.32 -3.91 -2.84
CA ALA A 169 -14.36 -2.91 -3.07
C ALA A 169 -15.69 -3.60 -3.42
N TYR A 170 -16.76 -3.22 -2.72
CA TYR A 170 -18.09 -3.76 -2.93
C TYR A 170 -19.16 -2.71 -2.61
N GLU A 171 -20.37 -2.96 -3.03
CA GLU A 171 -21.51 -2.13 -2.68
C GLU A 171 -22.51 -2.87 -1.78
N THR A 172 -23.25 -2.07 -1.03
CA THR A 172 -24.46 -2.50 -0.31
C THR A 172 -25.66 -1.71 -0.85
N LYS A 173 -26.87 -2.01 -0.38
CA LYS A 173 -28.05 -1.22 -0.72
C LYS A 173 -27.85 0.29 -0.51
N ASP A 174 -27.18 0.68 0.58
CA ASP A 174 -27.13 2.07 1.02
C ASP A 174 -25.73 2.71 0.90
N ALA A 175 -24.67 1.93 0.68
CA ALA A 175 -23.30 2.42 0.72
C ALA A 175 -22.38 1.72 -0.29
N LEU A 176 -21.34 2.47 -0.71
CA LEU A 176 -20.15 1.96 -1.39
C LEU A 176 -19.07 1.72 -0.34
N CYS A 177 -18.42 0.58 -0.38
CA CYS A 177 -17.46 0.15 0.63
C CYS A 177 -16.08 -0.06 0.00
N LEU A 178 -15.09 0.70 0.48
CA LEU A 178 -13.68 0.54 0.16
C LEU A 178 -12.97 -0.05 1.37
N VAL A 179 -12.43 -1.26 1.23
CA VAL A 179 -11.72 -1.97 2.30
C VAL A 179 -10.23 -1.74 2.11
N LEU A 180 -9.64 -0.97 3.03
CA LEU A 180 -8.31 -0.40 2.94
C LEU A 180 -7.40 -0.99 4.03
N THR A 181 -6.08 -0.90 3.84
CA THR A 181 -5.11 -1.18 4.89
C THR A 181 -5.49 -0.44 6.17
N ILE A 182 -5.57 -1.17 7.29
CA ILE A 182 -5.84 -0.55 8.60
C ILE A 182 -4.57 0.12 9.14
N MET A 183 -4.75 1.29 9.75
CA MET A 183 -3.68 2.10 10.32
C MET A 183 -4.08 2.44 11.76
N ASN A 184 -3.57 1.67 12.73
CA ASN A 184 -4.00 1.77 14.13
C ASN A 184 -3.20 2.79 14.95
N GLY A 185 -2.04 3.24 14.45
CA GLY A 185 -1.16 4.18 15.15
C GLY A 185 -1.64 5.64 15.13
N GLY A 186 -2.82 5.94 14.56
CA GLY A 186 -3.37 7.28 14.48
C GLY A 186 -2.78 8.12 13.33
N ASP A 187 -3.17 9.40 13.28
CA ASP A 187 -2.69 10.35 12.28
C ASP A 187 -1.54 11.24 12.82
N LEU A 188 -0.74 11.81 11.91
CA LEU A 188 0.36 12.69 12.31
C LEU A 188 -0.10 13.94 13.07
N LYS A 189 -1.33 14.41 12.82
CA LYS A 189 -1.87 15.55 13.56
C LYS A 189 -2.01 15.25 15.05
N PHE A 190 -2.51 14.04 15.37
CA PHE A 190 -2.57 13.57 16.74
C PHE A 190 -1.18 13.53 17.38
N HIS A 191 -0.19 12.97 16.68
CA HIS A 191 1.18 12.86 17.15
C HIS A 191 1.86 14.23 17.33
N ILE A 192 1.67 15.17 16.41
CA ILE A 192 2.26 16.52 16.49
C ILE A 192 1.71 17.30 17.69
N TYR A 193 0.42 17.18 17.98
CA TYR A 193 -0.26 18.08 18.90
C TYR A 193 -0.66 17.49 20.25
N ASN A 194 -0.74 16.17 20.36
CA ASN A 194 -1.28 15.53 21.57
C ASN A 194 -0.28 14.63 22.30
N MET A 195 0.81 14.22 21.63
CA MET A 195 1.79 13.31 22.24
C MET A 195 2.95 14.03 22.94
N CYS A 196 3.24 15.27 22.56
CA CYS A 196 4.44 16.00 23.01
C CYS A 196 4.18 16.99 24.15
N GLY A 197 3.03 16.92 24.82
CA GLY A 197 2.69 17.80 25.93
C GLY A 197 2.66 19.29 25.52
N ALA A 198 3.34 20.15 26.28
CA ALA A 198 3.40 21.60 26.01
C ALA A 198 4.30 21.95 24.80
N ASP A 199 5.31 21.12 24.51
CA ASP A 199 6.25 21.34 23.41
C ASP A 199 5.80 20.55 22.17
N THR A 200 4.90 21.12 21.39
CA THR A 200 4.36 20.50 20.16
C THR A 200 5.45 20.28 19.11
N GLY A 201 5.28 19.26 18.27
CA GLY A 201 6.24 18.85 17.23
C GLY A 201 6.87 17.49 17.51
N LEU A 202 7.49 16.89 16.50
CA LEU A 202 7.98 15.51 16.56
C LEU A 202 9.50 15.42 16.81
N GLY A 203 10.21 16.54 16.77
CA GLY A 203 11.67 16.56 16.68
C GLY A 203 12.18 16.19 15.27
N THR A 204 13.45 16.55 15.01
CA THR A 204 14.01 16.46 13.65
C THR A 204 14.10 15.03 13.13
N ASP A 205 14.46 14.05 13.94
CA ASP A 205 14.71 12.67 13.47
C ASP A 205 13.42 11.93 13.13
N ARG A 206 12.38 12.05 13.98
CA ARG A 206 11.04 11.53 13.64
C ARG A 206 10.46 12.23 12.41
N ALA A 207 10.58 13.55 12.35
CA ALA A 207 10.12 14.33 11.21
C ALA A 207 10.83 13.91 9.91
N ARG A 208 12.16 13.69 9.96
CA ARG A 208 12.94 13.22 8.81
C ARG A 208 12.48 11.84 8.33
N PHE A 209 12.28 10.89 9.24
CA PHE A 209 11.86 9.54 8.92
C PHE A 209 10.47 9.53 8.26
N TYR A 210 9.50 10.23 8.85
CA TYR A 210 8.16 10.31 8.26
C TYR A 210 8.14 11.09 6.95
N ALA A 211 8.89 12.20 6.88
CA ALA A 211 9.05 12.95 5.64
C ALA A 211 9.62 12.08 4.50
N ALA A 212 10.61 11.24 4.79
CA ALA A 212 11.17 10.33 3.81
C ALA A 212 10.11 9.34 3.27
N GLN A 213 9.29 8.77 4.13
CA GLN A 213 8.23 7.85 3.73
C GLN A 213 7.12 8.56 2.92
N VAL A 214 6.71 9.76 3.34
CA VAL A 214 5.73 10.55 2.58
C VAL A 214 6.30 10.95 1.21
N ALA A 215 7.59 11.30 1.12
CA ALA A 215 8.24 11.59 -0.16
C ALA A 215 8.23 10.38 -1.10
N CYS A 216 8.45 9.15 -0.59
CA CYS A 216 8.31 7.91 -1.36
C CYS A 216 6.85 7.67 -1.81
N GLY A 217 5.88 7.97 -0.95
CA GLY A 217 4.45 7.86 -1.30
C GLY A 217 4.04 8.84 -2.40
N LEU A 218 4.46 10.11 -2.29
CA LEU A 218 4.22 11.11 -3.36
C LEU A 218 4.94 10.74 -4.66
N GLU A 219 6.19 10.27 -4.58
CA GLU A 219 6.92 9.77 -5.75
C GLU A 219 6.17 8.65 -6.46
N HIS A 220 5.63 7.68 -5.70
CA HIS A 220 4.83 6.60 -6.26
C HIS A 220 3.61 7.12 -7.02
N LEU A 221 2.83 8.03 -6.41
CA LEU A 221 1.66 8.65 -7.04
C LEU A 221 2.06 9.43 -8.31
N HIS A 222 3.12 10.24 -8.25
CA HIS A 222 3.59 11.04 -9.37
C HIS A 222 4.11 10.18 -10.53
N LYS A 223 4.79 9.05 -10.26
CA LYS A 223 5.19 8.07 -11.28
C LYS A 223 4.00 7.46 -12.01
N MET A 224 2.86 7.33 -11.33
CA MET A 224 1.60 6.85 -11.90
C MET A 224 0.80 7.97 -12.60
N GLY A 225 1.33 9.18 -12.68
CA GLY A 225 0.62 10.33 -13.25
C GLY A 225 -0.48 10.91 -12.36
N ILE A 226 -0.43 10.68 -11.04
CA ILE A 226 -1.46 11.11 -10.09
C ILE A 226 -0.94 12.27 -9.26
N VAL A 227 -1.67 13.40 -9.21
CA VAL A 227 -1.45 14.49 -8.25
C VAL A 227 -2.41 14.31 -7.07
N TYR A 228 -1.87 14.36 -5.85
CA TYR A 228 -2.59 14.02 -4.62
C TYR A 228 -3.46 15.16 -4.07
N ARG A 229 -2.97 16.38 -4.02
CA ARG A 229 -3.66 17.64 -3.69
C ARG A 229 -4.12 17.84 -2.24
N ASP A 230 -3.90 16.89 -1.32
CA ASP A 230 -4.33 17.03 0.09
C ASP A 230 -3.30 16.49 1.10
N CYS A 231 -2.01 16.76 0.86
CA CYS A 231 -0.92 16.39 1.77
C CYS A 231 -0.97 17.26 3.03
N LYS A 232 -1.42 16.67 4.14
CA LYS A 232 -1.56 17.31 5.46
C LYS A 232 -1.45 16.27 6.58
N PRO A 233 -1.18 16.66 7.83
CA PRO A 233 -0.98 15.72 8.95
C PRO A 233 -2.14 14.74 9.19
N GLU A 234 -3.38 15.16 8.97
CA GLU A 234 -4.57 14.32 9.14
C GLU A 234 -4.65 13.14 8.18
N ASN A 235 -4.01 13.27 7.01
CA ASN A 235 -4.04 12.28 5.94
C ASN A 235 -2.80 11.39 5.93
N ILE A 236 -1.89 11.54 6.87
CA ILE A 236 -0.72 10.69 7.04
C ILE A 236 -0.93 9.84 8.28
N LEU A 237 -1.14 8.55 8.07
CA LEU A 237 -1.52 7.60 9.12
C LEU A 237 -0.36 6.69 9.49
N LEU A 238 -0.23 6.36 10.78
CA LEU A 238 0.75 5.40 11.29
C LEU A 238 0.15 3.99 11.36
N ASP A 239 0.95 3.00 11.01
CA ASP A 239 0.64 1.59 11.27
C ASP A 239 1.14 1.14 12.66
N ASP A 240 0.90 -0.13 13.00
CA ASP A 240 1.29 -0.71 14.30
C ASP A 240 2.82 -0.81 14.47
N ALA A 241 3.59 -0.78 13.38
CA ALA A 241 5.04 -0.83 13.38
C ALA A 241 5.69 0.58 13.40
N GLY A 242 4.89 1.65 13.37
CA GLY A 242 5.37 3.03 13.38
C GLY A 242 5.76 3.60 12.02
N HIS A 243 5.38 2.93 10.94
CA HIS A 243 5.55 3.45 9.58
C HIS A 243 4.33 4.26 9.15
N VAL A 244 4.54 5.23 8.25
CA VAL A 244 3.44 6.08 7.77
C VAL A 244 3.00 5.75 6.35
N ARG A 245 1.71 5.95 6.09
CA ARG A 245 1.12 5.87 4.75
C ARG A 245 0.26 7.09 4.47
N ILE A 246 0.31 7.54 3.22
CA ILE A 246 -0.62 8.55 2.69
C ILE A 246 -2.00 7.90 2.58
N SER A 247 -3.02 8.59 3.08
CA SER A 247 -4.43 8.15 3.04
C SER A 247 -5.32 9.17 2.32
N ASP A 248 -6.59 8.86 2.19
CA ASP A 248 -7.65 9.73 1.63
C ASP A 248 -7.30 10.33 0.26
N LEU A 249 -7.49 9.54 -0.79
CA LEU A 249 -7.27 9.95 -2.19
C LEU A 249 -8.49 10.61 -2.84
N GLY A 250 -9.47 11.03 -2.03
CA GLY A 250 -10.71 11.64 -2.52
C GLY A 250 -10.54 12.95 -3.30
N LEU A 251 -9.37 13.60 -3.19
CA LEU A 251 -9.02 14.79 -3.95
C LEU A 251 -7.97 14.53 -5.05
N ALA A 252 -7.44 13.32 -5.13
CA ALA A 252 -6.43 12.96 -6.13
C ALA A 252 -7.04 12.94 -7.55
N VAL A 253 -6.20 13.17 -8.56
CA VAL A 253 -6.63 13.16 -9.97
C VAL A 253 -5.48 12.75 -10.87
N ASP A 254 -5.81 12.09 -11.99
CA ASP A 254 -4.85 11.79 -13.04
C ASP A 254 -4.43 13.08 -13.77
N VAL A 255 -3.12 13.23 -13.98
CA VAL A 255 -2.52 14.29 -14.80
C VAL A 255 -2.17 13.65 -16.14
N PRO A 256 -2.72 14.11 -17.27
CA PRO A 256 -2.36 13.60 -18.58
C PRO A 256 -0.84 13.71 -18.85
N ASP A 257 -0.29 12.78 -19.60
CA ASP A 257 1.15 12.78 -19.95
C ASP A 257 1.59 14.11 -20.53
N GLY A 258 2.58 14.74 -19.87
CA GLY A 258 3.07 16.07 -20.23
C GLY A 258 2.07 17.22 -20.06
N GLY A 259 0.87 16.91 -19.51
CA GLY A 259 -0.23 17.85 -19.31
C GLY A 259 -0.27 18.49 -17.94
N SER A 260 -1.39 19.11 -17.68
CA SER A 260 -1.69 19.81 -16.43
C SER A 260 -3.18 19.78 -16.14
N VAL A 261 -3.52 19.87 -14.86
CA VAL A 261 -4.90 19.98 -14.38
C VAL A 261 -5.15 21.37 -13.82
N ARG A 262 -6.40 21.70 -13.57
CA ARG A 262 -6.82 22.97 -12.99
C ARG A 262 -7.85 22.71 -11.90
N GLY A 263 -7.87 23.55 -10.89
CA GLY A 263 -8.89 23.52 -9.84
C GLY A 263 -8.36 23.97 -8.49
N ARG A 264 -9.13 24.81 -7.82
CA ARG A 264 -8.83 25.28 -6.45
C ARG A 264 -9.31 24.24 -5.43
N VAL A 265 -8.53 23.18 -5.27
CA VAL A 265 -8.86 22.01 -4.45
C VAL A 265 -7.75 21.79 -3.42
N GLY A 266 -8.12 21.38 -2.21
CA GLY A 266 -7.22 21.12 -1.11
C GLY A 266 -7.64 21.79 0.20
N THR A 267 -6.80 21.65 1.21
CA THR A 267 -7.01 22.18 2.56
C THR A 267 -6.40 23.59 2.71
N VAL A 268 -7.17 24.54 3.23
CA VAL A 268 -6.73 25.93 3.46
C VAL A 268 -5.47 25.96 4.35
N GLY A 269 -4.43 26.64 3.88
CA GLY A 269 -3.13 26.74 4.53
C GLY A 269 -2.09 25.73 4.06
N TYR A 270 -2.50 24.67 3.30
CA TYR A 270 -1.62 23.70 2.64
C TYR A 270 -1.63 23.82 1.11
N MET A 271 -2.65 24.48 0.53
CA MET A 271 -2.71 24.71 -0.91
C MET A 271 -1.56 25.62 -1.35
N ALA A 272 -0.92 25.25 -2.47
CA ALA A 272 0.11 26.06 -3.10
C ALA A 272 -0.44 27.35 -3.74
N PRO A 273 0.39 28.41 -3.93
CA PRO A 273 -0.04 29.66 -4.56
C PRO A 273 -0.75 29.47 -5.90
N GLU A 274 -0.21 28.64 -6.80
CA GLU A 274 -0.80 28.34 -8.11
C GLU A 274 -2.18 27.67 -8.01
N VAL A 275 -2.46 26.89 -6.95
CA VAL A 275 -3.77 26.30 -6.69
C VAL A 275 -4.74 27.35 -6.17
N ILE A 276 -4.28 28.25 -5.29
CA ILE A 276 -5.10 29.36 -4.78
C ILE A 276 -5.54 30.28 -5.92
N ASP A 277 -4.64 30.56 -6.86
CA ASP A 277 -4.88 31.41 -8.02
C ASP A 277 -5.59 30.67 -9.17
N ASN A 278 -5.93 29.39 -8.95
CA ASN A 278 -6.61 28.55 -9.92
C ASN A 278 -5.88 28.49 -11.26
N GLU A 279 -4.55 28.44 -11.23
CA GLU A 279 -3.70 28.25 -12.40
C GLU A 279 -3.69 26.78 -12.85
N ARG A 280 -3.02 26.48 -13.96
CA ARG A 280 -2.74 25.11 -14.37
C ARG A 280 -1.50 24.59 -13.64
N TYR A 281 -1.57 23.34 -13.12
CA TYR A 281 -0.49 22.70 -12.40
C TYR A 281 -0.38 21.21 -12.74
N SER A 282 0.75 20.61 -12.45
CA SER A 282 0.95 19.15 -12.46
C SER A 282 1.18 18.66 -11.02
N PHE A 283 2.40 18.27 -10.67
CA PHE A 283 2.73 17.71 -9.36
C PHE A 283 3.25 18.77 -8.35
N SER A 284 3.45 20.01 -8.78
CA SER A 284 4.03 21.08 -7.96
C SER A 284 3.29 21.35 -6.65
N PRO A 285 1.94 21.31 -6.58
CA PRO A 285 1.24 21.58 -5.33
C PRO A 285 1.54 20.57 -4.22
N ASP A 286 1.80 19.31 -4.58
CA ASP A 286 2.09 18.27 -3.60
C ASP A 286 3.40 18.53 -2.86
N TRP A 287 4.41 19.05 -3.56
CA TRP A 287 5.69 19.42 -2.95
C TRP A 287 5.56 20.64 -2.03
N PHE A 288 4.71 21.62 -2.37
CA PHE A 288 4.40 22.72 -1.48
C PHE A 288 3.70 22.25 -0.19
N SER A 289 2.65 21.44 -0.34
CA SER A 289 1.91 20.87 0.78
C SER A 289 2.80 19.95 1.63
N PHE A 290 3.70 19.21 1.01
CA PHE A 290 4.74 18.44 1.70
C PHE A 290 5.69 19.34 2.49
N GLY A 291 6.09 20.50 1.96
CA GLY A 291 6.84 21.49 2.69
C GLY A 291 6.11 22.00 3.94
N CYS A 292 4.79 22.28 3.81
CA CYS A 292 3.96 22.63 4.97
C CYS A 292 3.91 21.51 6.02
N LEU A 293 3.79 20.26 5.59
CA LEU A 293 3.80 19.08 6.45
C LEU A 293 5.13 18.92 7.21
N VAL A 294 6.27 19.01 6.51
CA VAL A 294 7.61 18.94 7.14
C VAL A 294 7.79 20.06 8.15
N TYR A 295 7.40 21.27 7.78
CA TYR A 295 7.46 22.43 8.68
C TYR A 295 6.64 22.16 9.95
N GLU A 296 5.39 21.68 9.80
CA GLU A 296 4.48 21.43 10.92
C GLU A 296 4.96 20.29 11.82
N MET A 297 5.55 19.23 11.26
CA MET A 297 6.15 18.16 12.04
C MET A 297 7.28 18.64 12.95
N VAL A 298 8.11 19.58 12.50
CA VAL A 298 9.24 20.10 13.28
C VAL A 298 8.80 21.22 14.22
N GLU A 299 8.08 22.22 13.70
CA GLU A 299 7.70 23.43 14.46
C GLU A 299 6.58 23.17 15.47
N GLY A 300 5.69 22.19 15.19
CA GLY A 300 4.49 21.94 15.99
C GLY A 300 3.32 22.87 15.66
N ARG A 301 3.40 23.60 14.54
CA ARG A 301 2.32 24.44 13.99
C ARG A 301 2.48 24.61 12.48
N ALA A 302 1.38 24.78 11.77
CA ALA A 302 1.43 25.04 10.34
C ALA A 302 2.09 26.39 10.02
N PRO A 303 2.77 26.54 8.85
CA PRO A 303 3.56 27.72 8.53
C PRO A 303 2.73 29.00 8.37
N PHE A 304 1.50 28.91 7.81
CA PHE A 304 0.70 30.08 7.43
C PHE A 304 -0.59 30.25 8.24
N ARG A 305 -0.91 29.31 9.13
CA ARG A 305 -2.10 29.37 9.97
C ARG A 305 -1.83 28.72 11.33
N ALA A 306 -2.04 29.46 12.42
CA ALA A 306 -1.94 28.88 13.75
C ALA A 306 -3.12 27.95 14.06
N ARG A 307 -2.89 26.96 14.95
CA ARG A 307 -3.94 26.05 15.42
C ARG A 307 -5.07 26.84 16.08
N LYS A 308 -6.33 26.52 15.70
CA LYS A 308 -7.55 27.19 16.19
C LYS A 308 -7.62 28.71 15.91
N GLU A 309 -6.75 29.22 15.04
CA GLU A 309 -6.81 30.64 14.63
C GLU A 309 -8.12 30.92 13.87
N LYS A 310 -8.88 31.88 14.37
CA LYS A 310 -10.13 32.33 13.74
C LYS A 310 -9.81 33.41 12.70
N VAL A 311 -9.37 33.00 11.54
CA VAL A 311 -8.97 33.87 10.42
C VAL A 311 -9.81 33.50 9.18
N LYS A 312 -10.20 34.51 8.40
CA LYS A 312 -10.86 34.30 7.11
C LYS A 312 -9.94 33.57 6.13
N ARG A 313 -10.54 32.79 5.22
CA ARG A 313 -9.80 32.02 4.21
C ARG A 313 -8.90 32.91 3.36
N GLU A 314 -9.40 34.09 2.96
CA GLU A 314 -8.69 35.05 2.11
C GLU A 314 -7.40 35.55 2.75
N GLU A 315 -7.41 35.72 4.06
CA GLU A 315 -6.20 36.14 4.80
C GLU A 315 -5.17 35.01 4.86
N VAL A 316 -5.58 33.75 5.06
CA VAL A 316 -4.67 32.60 4.99
C VAL A 316 -4.08 32.47 3.58
N ASP A 317 -4.91 32.61 2.54
CA ASP A 317 -4.48 32.58 1.14
C ASP A 317 -3.46 33.70 0.84
N ARG A 318 -3.68 34.91 1.37
CA ARG A 318 -2.73 36.03 1.28
C ARG A 318 -1.38 35.70 1.92
N ARG A 319 -1.40 35.09 3.13
CA ARG A 319 -0.18 34.67 3.83
C ARG A 319 0.57 33.63 3.03
N VAL A 320 -0.12 32.60 2.53
CA VAL A 320 0.51 31.56 1.68
C VAL A 320 1.21 32.17 0.48
N LYS A 321 0.61 33.17 -0.16
CA LYS A 321 1.15 33.82 -1.36
C LYS A 321 2.31 34.77 -1.08
N HIS A 322 2.26 35.53 0.01
CA HIS A 322 3.11 36.69 0.19
C HIS A 322 3.99 36.66 1.44
N GLU A 323 3.66 35.86 2.46
CA GLU A 323 4.46 35.81 3.68
C GLU A 323 5.53 34.72 3.63
N THR A 324 6.69 35.02 4.19
CA THR A 324 7.76 34.04 4.41
C THR A 324 7.53 33.38 5.77
N GLU A 325 7.70 32.07 5.81
CA GLU A 325 7.61 31.29 7.03
C GLU A 325 8.74 31.64 8.02
N LYS A 326 8.43 31.53 9.33
CA LYS A 326 9.37 31.86 10.43
C LYS A 326 9.82 30.56 11.09
N TYR A 327 11.12 30.39 11.24
CA TYR A 327 11.75 29.21 11.85
C TYR A 327 12.20 29.48 13.26
N SER A 328 11.86 28.60 14.21
CA SER A 328 12.39 28.63 15.58
C SER A 328 13.73 27.89 15.70
N SER A 329 14.25 27.78 16.93
CA SER A 329 15.46 27.01 17.24
C SER A 329 15.25 25.48 17.08
N LYS A 330 14.02 24.98 16.89
CA LYS A 330 13.73 23.56 16.63
C LYS A 330 14.28 23.09 15.29
N PHE A 331 14.46 24.00 14.34
CA PHE A 331 14.96 23.66 13.02
C PHE A 331 16.48 23.57 12.98
N THR A 332 16.98 22.47 12.45
CA THR A 332 18.36 22.40 11.96
C THR A 332 18.52 23.26 10.71
N GLU A 333 19.76 23.63 10.37
CA GLU A 333 20.04 24.36 9.14
C GLU A 333 19.54 23.63 7.89
N CYS A 334 19.74 22.30 7.84
CA CYS A 334 19.25 21.48 6.73
C CYS A 334 17.72 21.45 6.66
N GLY A 335 17.02 21.40 7.81
CA GLY A 335 15.57 21.43 7.88
C GLY A 335 14.99 22.75 7.37
N ARG A 336 15.59 23.89 7.76
CA ARG A 336 15.23 25.23 7.24
C ARG A 336 15.40 25.30 5.73
N ALA A 337 16.56 24.84 5.22
CA ALA A 337 16.85 24.85 3.80
C ALA A 337 15.86 24.01 3.00
N LEU A 338 15.47 22.82 3.49
CA LEU A 338 14.46 21.97 2.85
C LEU A 338 13.10 22.67 2.79
N CYS A 339 12.61 23.15 3.94
CA CYS A 339 11.31 23.83 4.00
C CYS A 339 11.28 25.07 3.10
N ALA A 340 12.31 25.93 3.15
CA ALA A 340 12.40 27.12 2.30
C ALA A 340 12.38 26.77 0.80
N ALA A 341 13.07 25.70 0.39
CA ALA A 341 13.09 25.24 -0.99
C ALA A 341 11.73 24.66 -1.44
N LEU A 342 11.01 23.94 -0.56
CA LEU A 342 9.69 23.37 -0.85
C LEU A 342 8.58 24.43 -0.81
N LEU A 343 8.69 25.44 0.07
CA LEU A 343 7.70 26.51 0.25
C LEU A 343 7.92 27.71 -0.69
N ALA A 344 8.83 27.60 -1.66
CA ALA A 344 9.01 28.61 -2.70
C ALA A 344 7.67 28.92 -3.39
N LYS A 345 7.34 30.22 -3.47
CA LYS A 345 6.05 30.70 -3.97
C LYS A 345 5.86 30.40 -5.45
N SER A 346 6.91 30.59 -6.23
CA SER A 346 6.94 30.20 -7.66
C SER A 346 7.12 28.70 -7.78
N ALA A 347 6.22 28.03 -8.48
CA ALA A 347 6.31 26.60 -8.77
C ALA A 347 7.60 26.22 -9.52
N GLY A 348 8.07 27.08 -10.43
CA GLY A 348 9.32 26.84 -11.19
C GLY A 348 10.59 26.89 -10.35
N ALA A 349 10.58 27.63 -9.24
CA ALA A 349 11.72 27.72 -8.29
C ALA A 349 11.64 26.69 -7.16
N ARG A 350 10.50 25.99 -7.02
CA ARG A 350 10.23 25.06 -5.93
C ARG A 350 11.00 23.75 -6.12
N LEU A 351 11.60 23.26 -5.03
CA LEU A 351 12.23 21.94 -5.01
C LEU A 351 11.20 20.85 -5.37
N GLY A 352 11.57 19.94 -6.24
CA GLY A 352 10.67 18.90 -6.71
C GLY A 352 9.90 19.24 -7.99
N CYS A 353 10.00 20.47 -8.51
CA CYS A 353 9.23 20.92 -9.68
C CYS A 353 10.03 21.01 -10.99
N GLY A 354 11.33 20.70 -10.98
CA GLY A 354 12.17 20.67 -12.19
C GLY A 354 11.79 19.53 -13.15
N ASP A 355 12.12 19.71 -14.44
CA ASP A 355 12.05 18.68 -15.47
C ASP A 355 10.67 17.99 -15.62
N ARG A 356 9.57 18.77 -15.70
CA ARG A 356 8.20 18.29 -15.89
C ARG A 356 7.72 17.24 -14.85
N GLY A 357 8.26 17.31 -13.62
CA GLY A 357 7.80 16.48 -12.48
C GLY A 357 8.37 15.06 -12.41
N ARG A 358 8.89 14.48 -13.48
CA ARG A 358 9.38 13.07 -13.48
C ARG A 358 10.66 12.86 -12.64
N ARG A 359 11.48 13.90 -12.47
CA ARG A 359 12.68 13.86 -11.61
C ARG A 359 12.52 14.61 -10.29
N GLY A 360 11.33 15.13 -10.02
CA GLY A 360 11.08 15.99 -8.87
C GLY A 360 11.39 15.33 -7.53
N ALA A 361 10.91 14.12 -7.34
CA ALA A 361 11.17 13.35 -6.13
C ALA A 361 12.67 13.07 -5.91
N ARG A 362 13.45 12.83 -6.98
CA ARG A 362 14.89 12.63 -6.87
C ARG A 362 15.59 13.85 -6.30
N ALA A 363 15.19 15.06 -6.71
CA ALA A 363 15.75 16.30 -6.17
C ALA A 363 15.43 16.46 -4.68
N VAL A 364 14.20 16.13 -4.27
CA VAL A 364 13.78 16.14 -2.86
C VAL A 364 14.55 15.12 -2.04
N LYS A 365 14.63 13.87 -2.50
CA LYS A 365 15.37 12.78 -1.85
C LYS A 365 16.87 13.09 -1.75
N GLY A 366 17.45 13.79 -2.72
CA GLY A 366 18.87 14.20 -2.73
C GLY A 366 19.19 15.40 -1.85
N HIS A 367 18.20 16.03 -1.21
CA HIS A 367 18.46 17.19 -0.35
C HIS A 367 19.22 16.79 0.93
N ARG A 368 20.17 17.62 1.37
CA ARG A 368 21.04 17.37 2.54
C ARG A 368 20.30 17.02 3.84
N PHE A 369 19.03 17.36 3.98
CA PHE A 369 18.19 16.95 5.11
C PHE A 369 18.04 15.42 5.20
N PHE A 370 18.10 14.74 4.07
CA PHE A 370 17.99 13.29 3.95
C PHE A 370 19.33 12.57 3.73
N ALA A 371 20.47 13.24 3.92
CA ALA A 371 21.79 12.68 3.62
C ALA A 371 22.08 11.34 4.33
N GLN A 372 21.51 11.11 5.51
CA GLN A 372 21.67 9.87 6.29
C GLN A 372 20.63 8.78 5.93
N MET A 373 19.72 9.07 4.98
CA MET A 373 18.65 8.13 4.65
C MET A 373 19.09 7.14 3.58
N ASN A 374 19.11 5.86 3.92
CA ASN A 374 19.25 4.79 2.94
C ASN A 374 17.88 4.52 2.30
N TRP A 375 17.66 5.06 1.12
CA TRP A 375 16.38 4.99 0.42
C TRP A 375 15.98 3.58 0.03
N ALA A 376 16.93 2.76 -0.44
CA ALA A 376 16.65 1.37 -0.82
C ALA A 376 16.15 0.56 0.38
N ARG A 377 16.82 0.68 1.53
CA ARG A 377 16.38 0.01 2.77
C ARG A 377 15.05 0.55 3.29
N LEU A 378 14.80 1.86 3.16
CA LEU A 378 13.51 2.45 3.53
C LEU A 378 12.38 1.90 2.67
N GLU A 379 12.58 1.84 1.36
CA GLU A 379 11.62 1.30 0.39
C GLU A 379 11.38 -0.21 0.59
N ALA A 380 12.40 -0.95 0.99
CA ALA A 380 12.29 -2.35 1.37
C ALA A 380 11.61 -2.58 2.75
N GLY A 381 11.42 -1.53 3.56
CA GLY A 381 10.87 -1.62 4.91
C GLY A 381 11.87 -2.15 5.96
N MET A 382 13.17 -2.00 5.68
CA MET A 382 14.28 -2.50 6.53
C MET A 382 14.82 -1.44 7.49
N VAL A 383 14.30 -0.23 7.46
CA VAL A 383 14.68 0.84 8.41
C VAL A 383 13.73 0.82 9.60
N PRO A 384 14.23 0.64 10.83
CA PRO A 384 13.37 0.63 12.01
C PRO A 384 12.73 2.01 12.24
N ALA A 385 11.46 2.00 12.65
CA ALA A 385 10.76 3.24 12.97
C ALA A 385 11.29 3.85 14.28
N PRO A 386 11.48 5.17 14.34
CA PRO A 386 11.95 5.87 15.56
C PRO A 386 10.90 5.91 16.68
N PHE A 387 9.68 5.52 16.40
CA PHE A 387 8.59 5.40 17.34
C PHE A 387 7.66 4.28 16.89
N VAL A 388 7.35 3.38 17.81
CA VAL A 388 6.37 2.29 17.60
C VAL A 388 5.17 2.58 18.50
N PRO A 389 3.94 2.62 17.95
CA PRO A 389 2.73 2.79 18.73
C PRO A 389 2.55 1.66 19.76
N ASP A 390 2.09 2.00 20.96
CA ASP A 390 1.65 1.00 21.94
C ASP A 390 0.37 0.34 21.43
N PRO A 391 0.33 -1.00 21.28
CA PRO A 391 -0.85 -1.71 20.79
C PRO A 391 -2.08 -1.59 21.71
N HIS A 392 -1.87 -1.20 22.97
CA HIS A 392 -2.95 -1.01 23.96
C HIS A 392 -3.44 0.46 24.03
N ALA A 393 -2.73 1.40 23.42
CA ALA A 393 -3.12 2.81 23.39
C ALA A 393 -4.07 3.13 22.22
N VAL A 394 -4.93 4.12 22.43
CA VAL A 394 -5.81 4.65 21.39
C VAL A 394 -5.27 5.99 20.90
N TYR A 395 -4.75 6.01 19.67
CA TYR A 395 -4.20 7.20 19.03
C TYR A 395 -5.26 7.93 18.19
N ALA A 396 -6.43 8.16 18.77
CA ALA A 396 -7.52 8.87 18.13
C ALA A 396 -8.25 9.74 19.14
N LYS A 397 -8.97 10.74 18.65
CA LYS A 397 -9.94 11.45 19.47
C LYS A 397 -10.98 10.46 19.98
N ASP A 398 -11.53 10.73 21.17
CA ASP A 398 -12.57 9.90 21.76
C ASP A 398 -13.71 9.68 20.76
N VAL A 399 -14.21 8.44 20.69
CA VAL A 399 -15.33 8.07 19.81
C VAL A 399 -16.58 8.87 20.18
N LEU A 400 -16.70 9.33 21.42
CA LEU A 400 -17.78 10.18 21.91
C LEU A 400 -17.78 11.58 21.27
N ASP A 401 -16.61 12.07 20.82
CA ASP A 401 -16.49 13.34 20.10
C ASP A 401 -16.86 13.22 18.60
N ILE A 402 -17.16 12.01 18.13
CA ILE A 402 -17.55 11.78 16.74
C ILE A 402 -19.06 12.07 16.61
N GLU A 403 -19.40 13.25 16.09
CA GLU A 403 -20.79 13.64 15.84
C GLU A 403 -21.56 12.55 15.09
N GLN A 404 -22.77 12.22 15.52
CA GLN A 404 -23.64 11.30 14.79
C GLN A 404 -24.04 11.93 13.46
N PHE A 405 -23.95 11.18 12.38
CA PHE A 405 -24.46 11.65 11.09
C PHE A 405 -25.97 11.77 11.12
N SER A 406 -26.46 12.95 10.74
CA SER A 406 -27.89 13.11 10.46
C SER A 406 -28.29 12.29 9.23
N THR A 407 -29.45 11.64 9.29
CA THR A 407 -30.00 10.91 8.14
C THR A 407 -30.26 11.87 6.98
N VAL A 408 -29.84 11.50 5.77
CA VAL A 408 -30.12 12.30 4.57
C VAL A 408 -31.58 12.08 4.17
N LYS A 409 -32.40 13.14 4.29
CA LYS A 409 -33.81 13.14 3.87
C LYS A 409 -33.96 13.74 2.47
N GLY A 410 -35.03 13.35 1.75
CA GLY A 410 -35.39 13.94 0.46
C GLY A 410 -34.52 13.51 -0.73
N VAL A 411 -33.76 12.44 -0.64
CA VAL A 411 -32.98 11.85 -1.74
C VAL A 411 -33.39 10.41 -1.94
N ASN A 412 -33.90 10.09 -3.13
CA ASN A 412 -34.21 8.73 -3.55
C ASN A 412 -33.13 8.23 -4.53
N LEU A 413 -32.83 6.96 -4.45
CA LEU A 413 -31.98 6.25 -5.41
C LEU A 413 -32.92 5.63 -6.47
N ASP A 414 -32.48 5.63 -7.71
CA ASP A 414 -33.22 5.07 -8.85
C ASP A 414 -32.39 4.03 -9.60
N ALA A 415 -32.97 3.36 -10.60
CA ALA A 415 -32.30 2.31 -11.35
C ALA A 415 -31.06 2.80 -12.14
N GLY A 416 -31.00 4.08 -12.51
CA GLY A 416 -29.82 4.66 -13.13
C GLY A 416 -28.64 4.76 -12.15
N ASP A 417 -28.94 5.05 -10.88
CA ASP A 417 -27.93 5.05 -9.81
C ASP A 417 -27.33 3.64 -9.61
N ASP A 418 -28.14 2.58 -9.67
CA ASP A 418 -27.68 1.20 -9.48
C ASP A 418 -26.68 0.79 -10.58
N THR A 419 -26.93 1.19 -11.83
CA THR A 419 -25.98 0.97 -12.93
C THR A 419 -24.64 1.67 -12.70
N PHE A 420 -24.67 2.88 -12.15
CA PHE A 420 -23.45 3.62 -11.82
C PHE A 420 -22.71 2.97 -10.64
N TYR A 421 -23.44 2.69 -9.57
CA TYR A 421 -22.86 2.15 -8.33
C TYR A 421 -22.35 0.71 -8.51
N GLY A 422 -22.92 -0.07 -9.41
CA GLY A 422 -22.44 -1.41 -9.76
C GLY A 422 -20.98 -1.44 -10.25
N LYS A 423 -20.47 -0.34 -10.80
CA LYS A 423 -19.05 -0.17 -11.16
C LYS A 423 -18.11 -0.22 -9.95
N PHE A 424 -18.64 -0.11 -8.74
CA PHE A 424 -17.87 -0.23 -7.50
C PHE A 424 -17.58 -1.68 -7.09
N ASN A 425 -18.31 -2.66 -7.62
CA ASN A 425 -18.13 -4.06 -7.31
C ASN A 425 -16.88 -4.63 -8.01
N THR A 426 -15.70 -4.27 -7.52
CA THR A 426 -14.44 -4.85 -8.01
C THR A 426 -14.19 -6.23 -7.42
N GLY A 427 -14.72 -6.51 -6.22
CA GLY A 427 -14.37 -7.69 -5.45
C GLY A 427 -13.01 -7.55 -4.79
N SER A 428 -12.19 -8.60 -4.88
CA SER A 428 -10.81 -8.63 -4.37
C SER A 428 -9.88 -7.86 -5.30
N VAL A 429 -8.89 -7.16 -4.72
CA VAL A 429 -7.77 -6.57 -5.46
C VAL A 429 -6.59 -7.54 -5.37
N SER A 430 -6.07 -7.98 -6.50
CA SER A 430 -5.20 -9.15 -6.64
C SER A 430 -4.00 -9.16 -5.70
N ILE A 431 -3.14 -8.15 -5.75
CA ILE A 431 -1.89 -8.15 -4.95
C ILE A 431 -2.17 -8.08 -3.45
N PRO A 432 -3.00 -7.16 -2.92
CA PRO A 432 -3.36 -7.14 -1.51
C PRO A 432 -4.06 -8.42 -1.03
N TRP A 433 -4.90 -9.04 -1.89
CA TRP A 433 -5.55 -10.30 -1.57
C TRP A 433 -4.54 -11.45 -1.47
N GLN A 434 -3.59 -11.56 -2.40
CA GLN A 434 -2.52 -12.57 -2.34
C GLN A 434 -1.65 -12.38 -1.09
N ALA A 435 -1.26 -11.15 -0.78
CA ALA A 435 -0.52 -10.83 0.43
C ALA A 435 -1.31 -11.24 1.69
N GLU A 436 -2.64 -11.02 1.70
CA GLU A 436 -3.49 -11.47 2.81
C GLU A 436 -3.44 -12.99 2.99
N MET A 437 -3.58 -13.76 1.89
CA MET A 437 -3.55 -15.22 1.94
C MET A 437 -2.21 -15.76 2.46
N ILE A 438 -1.10 -15.10 2.10
CA ILE A 438 0.24 -15.45 2.57
C ILE A 438 0.39 -15.09 4.05
N ASP A 439 0.12 -13.84 4.44
CA ASP A 439 0.30 -13.33 5.80
C ASP A 439 -0.52 -14.08 6.85
N THR A 440 -1.71 -14.57 6.45
CA THR A 440 -2.62 -15.30 7.36
C THR A 440 -2.40 -16.80 7.38
N GLY A 441 -1.47 -17.30 6.55
CA GLY A 441 -1.19 -18.73 6.44
C GLY A 441 -2.25 -19.53 5.68
N CYS A 442 -3.28 -18.89 5.11
CA CYS A 442 -4.29 -19.58 4.31
C CYS A 442 -3.70 -20.24 3.07
N PHE A 443 -2.59 -19.68 2.58
CA PHE A 443 -1.82 -20.25 1.48
C PHE A 443 -1.29 -21.66 1.80
N THR A 444 -0.80 -21.89 3.02
CA THR A 444 -0.23 -23.19 3.43
C THR A 444 -1.26 -24.29 3.45
N GLU A 445 -2.51 -23.99 3.80
CA GLU A 445 -3.58 -24.98 3.88
C GLU A 445 -3.98 -25.53 2.50
N LEU A 446 -3.88 -24.72 1.45
CA LEU A 446 -4.08 -25.13 0.07
C LEU A 446 -2.86 -25.83 -0.53
N ASN A 447 -1.68 -25.62 0.05
CA ASN A 447 -0.41 -26.17 -0.43
C ASN A 447 0.23 -27.13 0.59
N VAL A 448 -0.57 -27.91 1.31
CA VAL A 448 -0.04 -28.95 2.21
C VAL A 448 0.52 -30.11 1.40
N PHE A 449 1.76 -30.48 1.69
CA PHE A 449 2.46 -31.59 1.11
C PHE A 449 2.74 -32.66 2.18
N ALA A 450 2.52 -33.93 1.85
CA ALA A 450 3.02 -35.03 2.66
C ALA A 450 4.37 -35.49 2.10
N ARG A 451 5.28 -35.94 2.96
CA ARG A 451 6.46 -36.69 2.52
C ARG A 451 6.02 -38.09 2.13
N GLY A 452 6.25 -38.46 0.87
CA GLY A 452 6.10 -39.83 0.40
C GLY A 452 7.15 -40.77 1.03
N GLU A 453 6.96 -42.06 0.88
CA GLU A 453 7.92 -43.08 1.36
C GLU A 453 9.30 -42.96 0.70
N ASP A 454 9.37 -42.31 -0.47
CA ASP A 454 10.58 -41.97 -1.20
C ASP A 454 11.28 -40.69 -0.70
N GLY A 455 10.77 -40.06 0.35
CA GLY A 455 11.29 -38.81 0.92
C GLY A 455 10.94 -37.54 0.13
N ARG A 456 10.27 -37.66 -1.00
CA ARG A 456 9.82 -36.52 -1.82
C ARG A 456 8.53 -35.93 -1.25
N GLU A 457 8.40 -34.61 -1.34
CA GLU A 457 7.15 -33.94 -0.97
C GLU A 457 6.10 -34.16 -2.07
N ALA A 458 4.99 -34.78 -1.69
CA ALA A 458 3.82 -34.96 -2.55
C ALA A 458 2.61 -34.22 -1.97
N PRO A 459 1.73 -33.67 -2.81
CA PRO A 459 0.54 -32.96 -2.32
C PRO A 459 -0.41 -33.92 -1.61
N THR A 460 -0.90 -33.50 -0.46
CA THR A 460 -1.87 -34.25 0.36
C THR A 460 -3.31 -34.12 -0.14
N ALA A 461 -3.60 -33.11 -0.96
CA ALA A 461 -4.95 -32.88 -1.49
C ALA A 461 -5.00 -33.24 -2.97
N ASP A 462 -5.83 -34.22 -3.31
CA ASP A 462 -6.24 -34.43 -4.69
C ASP A 462 -7.22 -33.32 -5.11
N LEU A 463 -6.76 -32.44 -5.97
CA LEU A 463 -7.54 -31.31 -6.46
C LEU A 463 -8.68 -31.71 -7.40
N ASN A 464 -8.67 -32.95 -7.90
CA ASN A 464 -9.72 -33.50 -8.74
C ASN A 464 -10.84 -34.16 -7.93
N LEU A 465 -10.67 -34.29 -6.61
CA LEU A 465 -11.74 -34.78 -5.76
C LEU A 465 -12.81 -33.70 -5.59
N VAL A 466 -13.97 -33.95 -6.15
CA VAL A 466 -15.22 -33.34 -5.73
C VAL A 466 -15.32 -33.52 -4.22
N PRO A 467 -15.69 -32.50 -3.42
CA PRO A 467 -15.87 -32.68 -1.98
C PRO A 467 -16.84 -33.82 -1.76
N SER A 468 -16.35 -35.03 -1.58
CA SER A 468 -17.11 -36.16 -1.14
C SER A 468 -17.47 -35.90 0.29
N ALA A 469 -18.76 -35.99 0.60
CA ALA A 469 -19.42 -36.02 1.88
C ALA A 469 -18.66 -35.52 3.10
N ALA A 470 -19.35 -34.78 3.97
CA ALA A 470 -18.84 -34.26 5.24
C ALA A 470 -17.83 -35.22 5.89
N PRO A 471 -16.71 -34.69 6.42
CA PRO A 471 -15.79 -35.54 7.18
C PRO A 471 -16.59 -36.29 8.26
N PRO A 472 -16.25 -37.57 8.53
CA PRO A 472 -16.93 -38.33 9.55
C PRO A 472 -16.94 -37.52 10.83
N GLU A 473 -18.09 -37.48 11.51
CA GLU A 473 -18.21 -36.85 12.82
C GLU A 473 -17.18 -37.53 13.74
N GLU A 474 -16.09 -36.83 14.06
CA GLU A 474 -15.16 -37.29 15.08
C GLU A 474 -15.92 -37.37 16.40
N GLU A 475 -16.01 -38.56 16.97
CA GLU A 475 -16.59 -38.79 18.28
C GLU A 475 -16.02 -37.78 19.30
N ALA A 476 -16.89 -36.98 19.89
CA ALA A 476 -16.55 -35.93 20.83
C ALA A 476 -16.10 -36.53 22.15
N GLY A 477 -14.85 -36.95 22.26
CA GLY A 477 -14.26 -37.31 23.53
C GLY A 477 -13.95 -36.07 24.39
N CYS A 478 -14.09 -36.22 25.70
CA CYS A 478 -13.94 -35.15 26.71
C CYS A 478 -12.60 -34.40 26.65
N PHE A 479 -11.59 -34.96 26.01
CA PHE A 479 -10.25 -34.34 25.79
C PHE A 479 -10.23 -33.23 24.71
N MET A 480 -11.18 -33.22 23.80
CA MET A 480 -11.27 -32.21 22.75
C MET A 480 -11.72 -30.83 23.26
N PHE A 481 -12.48 -30.80 24.38
CA PHE A 481 -12.94 -29.55 24.96
C PHE A 481 -11.79 -28.72 25.56
N ALA A 482 -10.83 -29.39 26.22
CA ALA A 482 -9.64 -28.73 26.77
C ALA A 482 -8.72 -28.18 25.68
N ARG A 483 -8.58 -28.89 24.53
CA ARG A 483 -7.78 -28.44 23.41
C ARG A 483 -8.41 -27.27 22.67
N ARG A 484 -9.75 -27.18 22.58
CA ARG A 484 -10.46 -26.05 22.00
C ARG A 484 -10.39 -24.77 22.83
N VAL A 485 -10.29 -24.89 24.16
CA VAL A 485 -10.21 -23.74 25.07
C VAL A 485 -8.79 -23.23 25.21
N LEU A 486 -7.78 -24.13 25.21
CA LEU A 486 -6.38 -23.79 25.46
C LEU A 486 -5.56 -23.49 24.18
N CYS A 487 -5.99 -24.02 23.03
CA CYS A 487 -5.41 -23.73 21.73
C CYS A 487 -6.54 -23.56 20.70
N PRO A 488 -7.06 -22.37 20.50
CA PRO A 488 -8.06 -22.14 19.47
C PRO A 488 -7.39 -22.30 18.09
N GLN A 489 -7.51 -23.49 17.50
CA GLN A 489 -7.17 -23.67 16.10
C GLN A 489 -8.09 -22.75 15.29
N LYS A 490 -7.49 -21.85 14.51
CA LYS A 490 -8.23 -21.02 13.55
C LYS A 490 -8.96 -21.96 12.60
N LYS A 491 -10.27 -22.12 12.77
CA LYS A 491 -11.08 -22.85 11.78
C LYS A 491 -11.05 -22.08 10.48
N VAL A 492 -10.42 -22.66 9.46
CA VAL A 492 -10.57 -22.16 8.10
C VAL A 492 -12.02 -22.30 7.70
N PRO A 493 -12.69 -21.23 7.31
CA PRO A 493 -14.06 -21.28 6.82
C PRO A 493 -14.16 -22.25 5.64
N ALA A 494 -15.28 -22.94 5.51
CA ALA A 494 -15.55 -23.88 4.42
C ALA A 494 -15.31 -23.29 3.00
N ARG A 495 -15.32 -21.96 2.87
CA ARG A 495 -15.03 -21.23 1.62
C ARG A 495 -13.55 -21.26 1.18
N LEU A 496 -12.63 -21.54 2.07
CA LEU A 496 -11.20 -21.66 1.77
C LEU A 496 -10.73 -23.12 1.69
N ARG A 497 -11.65 -24.07 1.82
CA ARG A 497 -11.33 -25.47 1.56
C ARG A 497 -11.14 -25.67 0.05
N PRO A 498 -10.26 -26.57 -0.39
CA PRO A 498 -10.07 -26.88 -1.80
C PRO A 498 -11.43 -27.18 -2.45
N VAL A 499 -11.81 -26.37 -3.38
CA VAL A 499 -13.00 -26.58 -4.21
C VAL A 499 -12.49 -27.03 -5.56
N ALA A 500 -13.16 -28.03 -6.15
CA ALA A 500 -12.81 -28.46 -7.50
C ALA A 500 -12.84 -27.27 -8.46
N VAL A 501 -11.82 -27.18 -9.30
CA VAL A 501 -11.78 -26.18 -10.36
C VAL A 501 -12.96 -26.44 -11.29
N PRO A 502 -13.80 -25.45 -11.62
CA PRO A 502 -14.89 -25.63 -12.58
C PRO A 502 -14.37 -26.20 -13.90
N GLU A 503 -15.09 -27.18 -14.49
CA GLU A 503 -14.68 -27.89 -15.71
C GLU A 503 -14.26 -26.93 -16.86
N HIS A 504 -14.93 -25.80 -17.01
CA HIS A 504 -14.61 -24.80 -18.02
C HIS A 504 -13.27 -24.06 -17.83
N LEU A 505 -12.62 -24.22 -16.68
CA LEU A 505 -11.29 -23.68 -16.38
C LEU A 505 -10.20 -24.76 -16.42
N LEU A 506 -10.56 -26.02 -16.66
CA LEU A 506 -9.60 -27.10 -16.83
C LEU A 506 -9.15 -27.15 -18.30
N PRO A 507 -7.86 -27.41 -18.57
CA PRO A 507 -7.40 -27.69 -19.91
C PRO A 507 -8.10 -28.97 -20.45
N PRO A 508 -8.27 -29.09 -21.75
CA PRO A 508 -8.82 -30.32 -22.34
C PRO A 508 -7.95 -31.52 -21.94
N PRO A 509 -8.57 -32.70 -21.72
CA PRO A 509 -7.81 -33.91 -21.39
C PRO A 509 -6.77 -34.19 -22.47
N ALA A 510 -5.57 -34.57 -22.05
CA ALA A 510 -4.52 -34.97 -22.97
C ALA A 510 -5.01 -36.11 -23.89
N PRO A 511 -4.67 -36.08 -25.19
CA PRO A 511 -5.03 -37.18 -26.08
C PRO A 511 -4.43 -38.47 -25.54
N PRO A 512 -5.13 -39.62 -25.67
CA PRO A 512 -4.60 -40.89 -25.21
C PRO A 512 -3.25 -41.15 -25.91
N ALA A 513 -2.25 -41.53 -25.12
CA ALA A 513 -0.95 -41.91 -25.65
C ALA A 513 -1.18 -43.12 -26.61
N ASP A 514 -0.84 -42.92 -27.86
CA ASP A 514 -0.87 -43.99 -28.85
C ASP A 514 0.02 -45.14 -28.36
N SER A 515 -0.61 -46.30 -28.17
CA SER A 515 0.01 -47.57 -27.80
C SER A 515 0.77 -48.18 -28.95
#